data_5bb94a1b3e5b9e2f0bdbb596222a4cf2
#
_entry.id   5bb94a1b3e5b9e2f0bdbb596222a4cf2
#
_cell.length_a   1.000
_cell.length_b   1.000
_cell.length_c   1.000
_cell.angle_alpha   90.00
_cell.angle_beta   90.00
_cell.angle_gamma   90.00
#
_symmetry.space_group_name_H-M   'P 1'
#
loop_
_entity.id
_entity.type
_entity.pdbx_description
1 polymer ?
#
loop_
_entity_poly.entity_id
_entity_poly.type
_entity_poly.pdbx_seq_one_letter_code
_entity_poly.pdbx_strand_id
1 'polypeptide(L)'
;AQDIIKVFERRMPSGGTIHIEEIQDQVELQLMRNEHHKVARTYVLYREARKNERVEEKEEPGIEKSVQEVIEAAVKKACVGLANVDEKLLSTEIKNATYEGISEKDLAESMLMTARTMVEKEPNYSYVTARLLLNNLENEVGAFLEIKERKDRSKMYAEALAKTVDKGIELDFLNEELKTYDLTKMGEAILEERDFQFTYLGLQTLYD
;
A
#
# COMPACT_ATOMS: atom_id res chain seq x y z
N ALA A 1 -8.67 -25.65 -1.49
CA ALA A 1 -7.93 -24.62 -2.26
C ALA A 1 -7.94 -24.95 -3.77
N GLN A 2 -7.49 -26.14 -4.20
CA GLN A 2 -7.41 -26.50 -5.63
C GLN A 2 -8.75 -26.40 -6.38
N ASP A 3 -9.86 -26.73 -5.73
CA ASP A 3 -11.18 -26.65 -6.36
C ASP A 3 -11.65 -25.20 -6.58
N ILE A 4 -11.26 -24.30 -5.69
CA ILE A 4 -11.54 -22.86 -5.83
C ILE A 4 -10.76 -22.29 -7.01
N ILE A 5 -9.47 -22.64 -7.13
CA ILE A 5 -8.62 -22.22 -8.26
C ILE A 5 -9.25 -22.66 -9.58
N LYS A 6 -9.67 -23.94 -9.70
CA LYS A 6 -10.33 -24.45 -10.91
C LYS A 6 -11.62 -23.71 -11.28
N VAL A 7 -12.38 -23.22 -10.29
CA VAL A 7 -13.59 -22.44 -10.53
C VAL A 7 -13.23 -21.11 -11.20
N PHE A 8 -12.19 -20.44 -10.71
CA PHE A 8 -11.77 -19.15 -11.25
C PHE A 8 -11.04 -19.29 -12.60
N GLU A 9 -10.21 -20.31 -12.79
CA GLU A 9 -9.59 -20.62 -14.09
C GLU A 9 -10.64 -20.85 -15.19
N ARG A 10 -11.76 -21.51 -14.87
CA ARG A 10 -12.87 -21.68 -15.82
C ARG A 10 -13.60 -20.38 -16.15
N ARG A 11 -13.74 -19.48 -15.18
CA ARG A 11 -14.40 -18.19 -15.39
C ARG A 11 -13.54 -17.20 -16.15
N MET A 12 -12.24 -17.25 -15.93
CA MET A 12 -11.28 -16.30 -16.49
C MET A 12 -10.07 -17.04 -17.12
N PRO A 13 -10.29 -17.70 -18.26
CA PRO A 13 -9.25 -18.49 -18.92
C PRO A 13 -8.08 -17.63 -19.43
N SER A 14 -8.31 -16.31 -19.60
CA SER A 14 -7.29 -15.36 -20.05
C SER A 14 -6.55 -14.68 -18.89
N GLY A 15 -6.81 -15.07 -17.63
CA GLY A 15 -6.36 -14.38 -16.43
C GLY A 15 -7.22 -13.15 -16.12
N GLY A 16 -6.94 -12.50 -15.00
CA GLY A 16 -7.67 -11.30 -14.56
C GLY A 16 -7.62 -11.17 -13.04
N THR A 17 -8.16 -10.06 -12.53
CA THR A 17 -8.28 -9.80 -11.10
C THR A 17 -9.65 -10.26 -10.60
N ILE A 18 -9.69 -10.95 -9.49
CA ILE A 18 -10.90 -11.44 -8.83
C ILE A 18 -11.15 -10.58 -7.60
N HIS A 19 -12.39 -10.17 -7.40
CA HIS A 19 -12.77 -9.45 -6.18
C HIS A 19 -12.59 -10.35 -4.96
N ILE A 20 -12.00 -9.82 -3.88
CA ILE A 20 -11.70 -10.61 -2.68
C ILE A 20 -12.95 -11.25 -2.06
N GLU A 21 -14.10 -10.57 -2.14
CA GLU A 21 -15.37 -11.10 -1.67
C GLU A 21 -15.81 -12.35 -2.44
N GLU A 22 -15.59 -12.40 -3.77
CA GLU A 22 -15.87 -13.60 -4.56
C GLU A 22 -15.01 -14.78 -4.14
N ILE A 23 -13.75 -14.54 -3.77
CA ILE A 23 -12.86 -15.59 -3.24
C ILE A 23 -13.41 -16.08 -1.90
N GLN A 24 -13.81 -15.18 -1.02
CA GLN A 24 -14.36 -15.50 0.29
C GLN A 24 -15.65 -16.29 0.17
N ASP A 25 -16.55 -15.93 -0.74
CA ASP A 25 -17.78 -16.63 -1.00
C ASP A 25 -17.52 -18.05 -1.56
N GLN A 26 -16.53 -18.21 -2.43
CA GLN A 26 -16.13 -19.53 -2.93
C GLN A 26 -15.52 -20.40 -1.83
N VAL A 27 -14.79 -19.84 -0.88
CA VAL A 27 -14.28 -20.57 0.29
C VAL A 27 -15.45 -21.08 1.14
N GLU A 28 -16.43 -20.25 1.42
CA GLU A 28 -17.64 -20.61 2.16
C GLU A 28 -18.42 -21.75 1.47
N LEU A 29 -18.68 -21.59 0.16
CA LEU A 29 -19.36 -22.60 -0.64
C LEU A 29 -18.61 -23.94 -0.65
N GLN A 30 -17.29 -23.92 -0.73
CA GLN A 30 -16.49 -25.15 -0.71
C GLN A 30 -16.49 -25.82 0.67
N LEU A 31 -16.48 -25.06 1.75
CA LEU A 31 -16.61 -25.59 3.11
C LEU A 31 -17.98 -26.25 3.31
N MET A 32 -19.06 -25.62 2.82
CA MET A 32 -20.40 -26.17 2.86
C MET A 32 -20.52 -27.46 2.04
N ARG A 33 -19.99 -27.48 0.81
CA ARG A 33 -20.03 -28.65 -0.08
C ARG A 33 -19.26 -29.86 0.44
N ASN A 34 -18.20 -29.60 1.21
CA ASN A 34 -17.41 -30.67 1.83
C ASN A 34 -17.91 -31.02 3.24
N GLU A 35 -19.15 -30.67 3.58
CA GLU A 35 -19.81 -30.97 4.85
C GLU A 35 -19.11 -30.40 6.10
N HIS A 36 -18.20 -29.42 5.91
CA HIS A 36 -17.52 -28.73 7.02
C HIS A 36 -18.37 -27.59 7.59
N HIS A 37 -19.65 -27.86 7.89
CA HIS A 37 -20.63 -26.83 8.28
C HIS A 37 -20.24 -26.02 9.52
N LYS A 38 -19.57 -26.65 10.49
CA LYS A 38 -19.10 -25.93 11.69
C LYS A 38 -18.00 -24.92 11.33
N VAL A 39 -17.06 -25.32 10.47
CA VAL A 39 -15.97 -24.47 10.01
C VAL A 39 -16.51 -23.34 9.14
N ALA A 40 -17.43 -23.63 8.22
CA ALA A 40 -18.10 -22.63 7.38
C ALA A 40 -18.78 -21.56 8.25
N ARG A 41 -19.55 -21.97 9.27
CA ARG A 41 -20.21 -21.04 10.20
C ARG A 41 -19.21 -20.18 10.95
N THR A 42 -18.14 -20.76 11.47
CA THR A 42 -17.08 -20.01 12.18
C THR A 42 -16.41 -19.02 11.24
N TYR A 43 -16.19 -19.41 10.00
CA TYR A 43 -15.61 -18.55 8.97
C TYR A 43 -16.49 -17.33 8.65
N VAL A 44 -17.80 -17.52 8.47
CA VAL A 44 -18.75 -16.41 8.26
C VAL A 44 -18.76 -15.46 9.45
N LEU A 45 -18.86 -15.99 10.67
CA LEU A 45 -18.85 -15.17 11.88
C LEU A 45 -17.54 -14.39 12.04
N TYR A 46 -16.41 -15.00 11.68
CA TYR A 46 -15.11 -14.32 11.67
C TYR A 46 -15.07 -13.18 10.64
N ARG A 47 -15.60 -13.40 9.42
CA ARG A 47 -15.71 -12.34 8.38
C ARG A 47 -16.53 -11.15 8.89
N GLU A 48 -17.71 -11.43 9.49
CA GLU A 48 -18.57 -10.38 10.05
C GLU A 48 -17.88 -9.63 11.20
N ALA A 49 -17.23 -10.34 12.12
CA ALA A 49 -16.50 -9.72 13.22
C ALA A 49 -15.38 -8.79 12.70
N ARG A 50 -14.60 -9.25 11.73
CA ARG A 50 -13.53 -8.44 11.11
C ARG A 50 -14.08 -7.26 10.31
N LYS A 51 -15.25 -7.41 9.67
CA LYS A 51 -15.93 -6.31 9.00
C LYS A 51 -16.35 -5.24 10.02
N ASN A 52 -16.89 -5.64 11.15
CA ASN A 52 -17.32 -4.72 12.22
C ASN A 52 -16.14 -4.06 12.91
N GLU A 53 -15.07 -4.78 13.23
CA GLU A 53 -13.81 -4.20 13.76
C GLU A 53 -13.27 -3.10 12.84
N ARG A 54 -13.25 -3.34 11.53
CA ARG A 54 -12.81 -2.35 10.52
C ARG A 54 -13.74 -1.13 10.43
N VAL A 55 -15.02 -1.28 10.74
CA VAL A 55 -15.98 -0.17 10.79
C VAL A 55 -15.76 0.67 12.05
N GLU A 56 -15.45 0.05 13.19
CA GLU A 56 -15.18 0.73 14.45
C GLU A 56 -13.83 1.50 14.42
N GLU A 57 -12.81 1.01 13.68
CA GLU A 57 -11.55 1.74 13.46
C GLU A 57 -11.71 3.00 12.58
N LYS A 58 -12.87 3.21 11.96
CA LYS A 58 -13.14 4.31 11.04
C LYS A 58 -13.73 5.58 11.65
N GLU A 59 -13.96 5.65 12.94
CA GLU A 59 -14.46 6.86 13.60
C GLU A 59 -13.33 7.87 13.93
N GLU A 60 -12.61 8.32 12.89
CA GLU A 60 -12.04 9.66 12.90
C GLU A 60 -12.73 10.52 11.82
N PRO A 61 -13.29 11.70 12.16
CA PRO A 61 -14.02 12.53 11.21
C PRO A 61 -13.04 13.34 10.34
N GLY A 62 -12.58 12.77 9.25
CA GLY A 62 -11.79 13.44 8.23
C GLY A 62 -12.33 13.10 6.86
N ILE A 63 -12.98 14.11 6.21
CA ILE A 63 -13.34 14.20 4.78
C ILE A 63 -13.33 12.84 4.07
N GLU A 64 -14.49 12.22 3.97
CA GLU A 64 -14.73 11.01 3.18
C GLU A 64 -14.47 11.27 1.69
N LYS A 65 -13.20 11.22 1.29
CA LYS A 65 -12.89 10.93 -0.11
C LYS A 65 -13.33 9.51 -0.35
N SER A 66 -14.14 9.29 -1.38
CA SER A 66 -14.50 7.91 -1.73
C SER A 66 -13.20 7.11 -1.96
N VAL A 67 -13.18 5.85 -1.56
CA VAL A 67 -12.01 4.95 -1.78
C VAL A 67 -11.52 5.03 -3.23
N GLN A 68 -12.45 5.21 -4.16
CA GLN A 68 -12.14 5.38 -5.58
C GLN A 68 -11.32 6.63 -5.87
N GLU A 69 -11.64 7.78 -5.25
CA GLU A 69 -10.88 9.03 -5.45
C GLU A 69 -9.46 8.91 -4.89
N VAL A 70 -9.29 8.19 -3.78
CA VAL A 70 -7.98 7.90 -3.17
C VAL A 70 -7.14 7.05 -4.13
N ILE A 71 -7.72 5.97 -4.69
CA ILE A 71 -7.05 5.10 -5.66
C ILE A 71 -6.62 5.90 -6.89
N GLU A 72 -7.55 6.63 -7.51
CA GLU A 72 -7.29 7.40 -8.72
C GLU A 72 -6.20 8.46 -8.51
N ALA A 73 -6.23 9.17 -7.38
CA ALA A 73 -5.22 10.16 -7.03
C ALA A 73 -3.84 9.53 -6.82
N ALA A 74 -3.76 8.41 -6.10
CA ALA A 74 -2.51 7.71 -5.83
C ALA A 74 -1.90 7.13 -7.12
N VAL A 75 -2.71 6.45 -7.94
CA VAL A 75 -2.28 5.88 -9.22
C VAL A 75 -1.80 6.96 -10.18
N LYS A 76 -2.58 8.05 -10.33
CA LYS A 76 -2.19 9.19 -11.16
C LYS A 76 -0.84 9.76 -10.75
N LYS A 77 -0.64 9.98 -9.44
CA LYS A 77 0.63 10.48 -8.90
C LYS A 77 1.79 9.52 -9.19
N ALA A 78 1.57 8.20 -9.03
CA ALA A 78 2.59 7.20 -9.24
C ALA A 78 2.97 7.01 -10.72
N CYS A 79 2.04 7.23 -11.66
CA CYS A 79 2.26 7.07 -13.10
C CYS A 79 2.88 8.29 -13.79
N VAL A 80 2.95 9.45 -13.13
CA VAL A 80 3.46 10.70 -13.74
C VAL A 80 4.80 10.50 -14.41
N GLY A 81 4.89 10.86 -15.70
CA GLY A 81 6.14 10.85 -16.48
C GLY A 81 6.64 9.45 -16.86
N LEU A 82 5.89 8.39 -16.63
CA LEU A 82 6.20 7.03 -17.06
C LEU A 82 5.51 6.71 -18.38
N ALA A 83 6.24 6.09 -19.32
CA ALA A 83 5.69 5.63 -20.58
C ALA A 83 5.05 4.24 -20.43
N ASN A 84 4.08 3.92 -21.28
CA ASN A 84 3.45 2.60 -21.42
C ASN A 84 2.74 2.08 -20.16
N VAL A 85 2.42 2.95 -19.20
CA VAL A 85 1.60 2.60 -18.05
C VAL A 85 0.16 3.09 -18.26
N ASP A 86 -0.83 2.26 -17.97
CA ASP A 86 -2.24 2.59 -18.09
C ASP A 86 -2.84 2.85 -16.70
N GLU A 87 -3.05 4.13 -16.39
CA GLU A 87 -3.62 4.57 -15.11
C GLU A 87 -5.03 4.03 -14.88
N LYS A 88 -5.83 3.94 -15.95
CA LYS A 88 -7.23 3.49 -15.85
C LYS A 88 -7.30 1.98 -15.59
N LEU A 89 -6.47 1.23 -16.32
CA LEU A 89 -6.36 -0.21 -16.12
C LEU A 89 -5.93 -0.52 -14.69
N LEU A 90 -4.85 0.11 -14.22
CA LEU A 90 -4.34 -0.08 -12.87
C LEU A 90 -5.39 0.29 -11.81
N SER A 91 -6.05 1.43 -11.93
CA SER A 91 -7.10 1.87 -11.00
C SER A 91 -8.28 0.87 -10.97
N THR A 92 -8.64 0.31 -12.12
CA THR A 92 -9.70 -0.70 -12.21
C THR A 92 -9.30 -2.01 -11.53
N GLU A 93 -8.07 -2.48 -11.77
CA GLU A 93 -7.54 -3.69 -11.14
C GLU A 93 -7.44 -3.55 -9.62
N ILE A 94 -6.97 -2.40 -9.11
CA ILE A 94 -6.93 -2.09 -7.68
C ILE A 94 -8.35 -2.11 -7.10
N LYS A 95 -9.31 -1.45 -7.77
CA LYS A 95 -10.70 -1.43 -7.33
C LYS A 95 -11.29 -2.84 -7.23
N ASN A 96 -11.00 -3.71 -8.21
CA ASN A 96 -11.45 -5.10 -8.19
C ASN A 96 -10.80 -5.91 -7.04
N ALA A 97 -9.62 -5.52 -6.59
CA ALA A 97 -8.91 -6.14 -5.47
C ALA A 97 -9.30 -5.57 -4.10
N THR A 98 -10.11 -4.49 -4.06
CA THR A 98 -10.58 -3.87 -2.81
C THR A 98 -11.98 -4.34 -2.42
N TYR A 99 -12.34 -4.16 -1.15
CA TYR A 99 -13.65 -4.52 -0.60
C TYR A 99 -14.22 -3.35 0.22
N GLU A 100 -15.51 -3.36 0.44
CA GLU A 100 -16.17 -2.34 1.24
C GLU A 100 -15.69 -2.39 2.69
N GLY A 101 -15.35 -1.23 3.24
CA GLY A 101 -14.80 -1.16 4.59
C GLY A 101 -13.30 -1.44 4.71
N ILE A 102 -12.53 -1.45 3.59
CA ILE A 102 -11.06 -1.61 3.62
C ILE A 102 -10.40 -0.50 4.44
N SER A 103 -9.44 -0.87 5.31
CA SER A 103 -8.63 0.11 6.04
C SER A 103 -7.66 0.85 5.09
N GLU A 104 -7.20 2.05 5.49
CA GLU A 104 -6.20 2.79 4.68
C GLU A 104 -4.92 1.99 4.48
N LYS A 105 -4.48 1.26 5.51
CA LYS A 105 -3.30 0.40 5.45
C LYS A 105 -3.49 -0.75 4.47
N ASP A 106 -4.61 -1.48 4.57
CA ASP A 106 -4.92 -2.60 3.66
C ASP A 106 -5.11 -2.10 2.21
N LEU A 107 -5.67 -0.90 2.03
CA LEU A 107 -5.80 -0.27 0.72
C LEU A 107 -4.43 0.05 0.11
N ALA A 108 -3.52 0.61 0.90
CA ALA A 108 -2.17 0.94 0.45
C ALA A 108 -1.41 -0.34 0.04
N GLU A 109 -1.54 -1.42 0.82
CA GLU A 109 -0.96 -2.72 0.49
C GLU A 109 -1.61 -3.35 -0.75
N SER A 110 -2.93 -3.27 -0.89
CA SER A 110 -3.65 -3.75 -2.07
C SER A 110 -3.21 -3.02 -3.34
N MET A 111 -3.04 -1.69 -3.29
CA MET A 111 -2.51 -0.91 -4.40
C MET A 111 -1.10 -1.37 -4.81
N LEU A 112 -0.22 -1.56 -3.82
CA LEU A 112 1.15 -2.01 -4.03
C LEU A 112 1.19 -3.39 -4.68
N MET A 113 0.45 -4.36 -4.13
CA MET A 113 0.43 -5.73 -4.62
C MET A 113 -0.18 -5.83 -6.02
N THR A 114 -1.22 -5.07 -6.31
CA THR A 114 -1.83 -5.03 -7.64
C THR A 114 -0.86 -4.45 -8.67
N ALA A 115 -0.22 -3.32 -8.38
CA ALA A 115 0.76 -2.71 -9.28
C ALA A 115 1.94 -3.66 -9.55
N ARG A 116 2.38 -4.41 -8.54
CA ARG A 116 3.45 -5.41 -8.66
C ARG A 116 3.11 -6.50 -9.68
N THR A 117 1.86 -6.97 -9.75
CA THR A 117 1.47 -7.99 -10.74
C THR A 117 1.53 -7.49 -12.19
N MET A 118 1.45 -6.17 -12.37
CA MET A 118 1.51 -5.56 -13.70
C MET A 118 2.95 -5.47 -14.27
N VAL A 119 3.97 -5.65 -13.43
CA VAL A 119 5.39 -5.59 -13.85
C VAL A 119 5.72 -6.62 -14.94
N GLU A 120 5.09 -7.79 -14.90
CA GLU A 120 5.28 -8.83 -15.91
C GLU A 120 4.75 -8.41 -17.30
N LYS A 121 3.74 -7.54 -17.34
CA LYS A 121 3.14 -7.03 -18.58
C LYS A 121 3.94 -5.86 -19.17
N GLU A 122 4.36 -4.94 -18.30
CA GLU A 122 5.10 -3.74 -18.65
C GLU A 122 6.09 -3.40 -17.52
N PRO A 123 7.43 -3.45 -17.78
CA PRO A 123 8.47 -3.21 -16.77
C PRO A 123 8.37 -1.86 -16.04
N ASN A 124 7.80 -0.83 -16.68
CA ASN A 124 7.64 0.49 -16.07
C ASN A 124 6.70 0.49 -14.86
N TYR A 125 5.85 -0.54 -14.70
CA TYR A 125 5.10 -0.71 -13.46
C TYR A 125 5.99 -0.99 -12.23
N SER A 126 7.26 -1.38 -12.43
CA SER A 126 8.22 -1.47 -11.33
C SER A 126 8.49 -0.10 -10.69
N TYR A 127 8.50 0.97 -11.47
CA TYR A 127 8.60 2.34 -10.95
C TYR A 127 7.29 2.82 -10.32
N VAL A 128 6.14 2.46 -10.90
CA VAL A 128 4.82 2.75 -10.29
C VAL A 128 4.74 2.11 -8.91
N THR A 129 5.10 0.83 -8.82
CA THR A 129 5.09 0.07 -7.56
C THR A 129 6.07 0.67 -6.54
N ALA A 130 7.26 1.08 -6.97
CA ALA A 130 8.24 1.76 -6.10
C ALA A 130 7.68 3.08 -5.53
N ARG A 131 6.99 3.87 -6.34
CA ARG A 131 6.41 5.16 -5.90
C ARG A 131 5.23 4.96 -4.94
N LEU A 132 4.45 3.89 -5.11
CA LEU A 132 3.41 3.52 -4.14
C LEU A 132 4.04 3.06 -2.81
N LEU A 133 5.10 2.24 -2.86
CA LEU A 133 5.85 1.84 -1.67
C LEU A 133 6.49 3.05 -0.96
N LEU A 134 7.09 3.96 -1.72
CA LEU A 134 7.68 5.19 -1.19
C LEU A 134 6.63 6.04 -0.45
N ASN A 135 5.43 6.17 -1.01
CA ASN A 135 4.35 6.89 -0.34
C ASN A 135 3.93 6.22 0.99
N ASN A 136 3.92 4.89 1.06
CA ASN A 136 3.65 4.17 2.30
C ASN A 136 4.76 4.42 3.33
N LEU A 137 6.02 4.31 2.91
CA LEU A 137 7.19 4.59 3.74
C LEU A 137 7.18 6.03 4.28
N GLU A 138 6.89 7.01 3.43
CA GLU A 138 6.77 8.42 3.83
C GLU A 138 5.68 8.62 4.91
N ASN A 139 4.55 7.92 4.79
CA ASN A 139 3.49 7.97 5.78
C ASN A 139 3.89 7.32 7.12
N GLU A 140 4.54 6.17 7.08
CA GLU A 140 5.01 5.45 8.27
C GLU A 140 6.08 6.25 9.00
N VAL A 141 7.11 6.70 8.28
CA VAL A 141 8.20 7.53 8.83
C VAL A 141 7.64 8.85 9.38
N GLY A 142 6.75 9.50 8.62
CA GLY A 142 6.11 10.74 9.03
C GLY A 142 5.28 10.57 10.31
N ALA A 143 4.63 9.42 10.49
CA ALA A 143 3.90 9.11 11.72
C ALA A 143 4.87 8.82 12.88
N PHE A 144 5.90 8.01 12.66
CA PHE A 144 6.89 7.65 13.67
C PHE A 144 7.69 8.85 14.19
N LEU A 145 8.07 9.77 13.28
CA LEU A 145 8.81 10.99 13.62
C LEU A 145 7.92 12.17 13.99
N GLU A 146 6.60 11.99 14.04
CA GLU A 146 5.63 13.05 14.34
C GLU A 146 5.80 14.29 13.44
N ILE A 147 6.01 14.07 12.13
CA ILE A 147 6.15 15.13 11.15
C ILE A 147 4.77 15.71 10.81
N LYS A 148 4.59 17.00 11.01
CA LYS A 148 3.30 17.69 10.79
C LYS A 148 3.09 18.12 9.35
N GLU A 149 4.15 18.67 8.71
CA GLU A 149 4.08 19.13 7.33
C GLU A 149 4.45 17.98 6.36
N ARG A 150 3.45 17.40 5.72
CA ARG A 150 3.62 16.26 4.80
C ARG A 150 3.29 16.59 3.34
N LYS A 151 2.83 17.82 3.07
CA LYS A 151 2.43 18.22 1.72
C LYS A 151 3.60 18.62 0.84
N ASP A 152 4.60 19.22 1.46
CA ASP A 152 5.84 19.66 0.82
C ASP A 152 6.94 18.64 1.16
N ARG A 153 7.30 17.80 0.18
CA ARG A 153 8.29 16.72 0.37
C ARG A 153 9.65 17.28 0.77
N SER A 154 10.08 18.38 0.17
CA SER A 154 11.39 18.99 0.49
C SER A 154 11.47 19.37 1.96
N LYS A 155 10.45 20.03 2.50
CA LYS A 155 10.38 20.37 3.92
C LYS A 155 10.23 19.15 4.82
N MET A 156 9.45 18.16 4.37
CA MET A 156 9.32 16.90 5.08
C MET A 156 10.67 16.19 5.22
N TYR A 157 11.45 16.10 4.14
CA TYR A 157 12.78 15.48 4.17
C TYR A 157 13.76 16.24 5.07
N ALA A 158 13.75 17.57 5.04
CA ALA A 158 14.59 18.40 5.91
C ALA A 158 14.26 18.14 7.40
N GLU A 159 12.98 18.13 7.76
CA GLU A 159 12.53 17.83 9.12
C GLU A 159 12.83 16.38 9.51
N ALA A 160 12.59 15.44 8.59
CA ALA A 160 12.82 14.02 8.81
C ALA A 160 14.28 13.71 9.09
N LEU A 161 15.24 14.31 8.36
CA LEU A 161 16.66 14.09 8.59
C LEU A 161 17.07 14.46 10.02
N ALA A 162 16.68 15.65 10.47
CA ALA A 162 17.02 16.12 11.81
C ALA A 162 16.42 15.20 12.89
N LYS A 163 15.13 14.88 12.78
CA LYS A 163 14.45 13.99 13.73
C LYS A 163 14.98 12.55 13.70
N THR A 164 15.36 12.04 12.52
CA THR A 164 15.98 10.71 12.40
C THR A 164 17.31 10.65 13.12
N VAL A 165 18.16 11.70 12.98
CA VAL A 165 19.43 11.78 13.70
C VAL A 165 19.18 11.84 15.22
N ASP A 166 18.26 12.67 15.67
CA ASP A 166 17.91 12.75 17.10
C ASP A 166 17.42 11.42 17.65
N LYS A 167 16.51 10.77 16.92
CA LYS A 167 15.94 9.49 17.34
C LYS A 167 16.97 8.35 17.30
N GLY A 168 17.85 8.36 16.28
CA GLY A 168 18.92 7.37 16.16
C GLY A 168 19.97 7.49 17.26
N ILE A 169 20.26 8.71 17.74
CA ILE A 169 21.11 8.95 18.90
C ILE A 169 20.43 8.49 20.21
N GLU A 170 19.14 8.81 20.38
CA GLU A 170 18.33 8.37 21.53
C GLU A 170 18.32 6.83 21.66
N LEU A 171 18.33 6.12 20.53
CA LEU A 171 18.31 4.66 20.45
C LEU A 171 19.72 4.02 20.39
N ASP A 172 20.77 4.78 20.59
CA ASP A 172 22.18 4.34 20.50
C ASP A 172 22.62 3.76 19.13
N PHE A 173 21.89 4.11 18.05
CA PHE A 173 22.25 3.72 16.68
C PHE A 173 23.20 4.71 15.99
N LEU A 174 23.17 5.97 16.39
CA LEU A 174 23.96 7.05 15.78
C LEU A 174 24.83 7.75 16.82
N ASN A 175 25.98 8.26 16.39
CA ASN A 175 26.90 9.00 17.24
C ASN A 175 26.40 10.44 17.46
N GLU A 176 26.50 10.94 18.71
CA GLU A 176 26.14 12.32 19.07
C GLU A 176 26.90 13.40 18.28
N GLU A 177 28.09 13.09 17.77
CA GLU A 177 28.86 14.01 16.94
C GLU A 177 28.11 14.47 15.69
N LEU A 178 27.10 13.70 15.21
CA LEU A 178 26.26 14.09 14.08
C LEU A 178 25.50 15.39 14.34
N LYS A 179 25.22 15.75 15.60
CA LYS A 179 24.57 17.02 15.96
C LYS A 179 25.48 18.25 15.79
N THR A 180 26.77 18.04 15.55
CA THR A 180 27.70 19.15 15.25
C THR A 180 27.54 19.70 13.83
N TYR A 181 26.89 18.93 12.94
CA TYR A 181 26.61 19.34 11.57
C TYR A 181 25.30 20.15 11.50
N ASP A 182 25.22 21.02 10.48
CA ASP A 182 23.99 21.76 10.17
C ASP A 182 22.98 20.84 9.47
N LEU A 183 22.24 20.06 10.26
CA LEU A 183 21.28 19.07 9.77
C LEU A 183 20.16 19.71 8.95
N THR A 184 19.81 20.96 9.22
CA THR A 184 18.80 21.70 8.45
C THR A 184 19.28 21.94 7.02
N LYS A 185 20.49 22.51 6.87
CA LYS A 185 21.06 22.69 5.51
C LYS A 185 21.29 21.37 4.77
N MET A 186 21.68 20.32 5.50
CA MET A 186 21.84 19.00 4.89
C MET A 186 20.48 18.47 4.41
N GLY A 187 19.43 18.63 5.19
CA GLY A 187 18.08 18.22 4.82
C GLY A 187 17.53 19.00 3.62
N GLU A 188 17.74 20.32 3.58
CA GLU A 188 17.36 21.17 2.45
C GLU A 188 18.13 20.85 1.15
N ALA A 189 19.30 20.22 1.26
CA ALA A 189 20.11 19.80 0.11
C ALA A 189 19.69 18.42 -0.45
N ILE A 190 18.78 17.70 0.20
CA ILE A 190 18.25 16.42 -0.30
C ILE A 190 17.42 16.67 -1.55
N LEU A 191 17.74 15.96 -2.62
CA LEU A 191 17.01 16.01 -3.88
C LEU A 191 15.96 14.89 -3.91
N GLU A 192 14.75 15.20 -3.50
CA GLU A 192 13.60 14.27 -3.40
C GLU A 192 13.25 13.56 -4.72
N GLU A 193 13.56 14.20 -5.86
CA GLU A 193 13.31 13.65 -7.18
C GLU A 193 14.15 12.39 -7.45
N ARG A 194 15.25 12.20 -6.74
CA ARG A 194 16.12 11.03 -6.88
C ARG A 194 15.46 9.74 -6.41
N ASP A 195 14.48 9.83 -5.55
CA ASP A 195 13.71 8.66 -5.06
C ASP A 195 12.90 8.01 -6.17
N PHE A 196 12.53 8.78 -7.20
CA PHE A 196 11.83 8.26 -8.37
C PHE A 196 12.71 7.41 -9.31
N GLN A 197 14.01 7.32 -9.05
CA GLN A 197 14.93 6.45 -9.77
C GLN A 197 14.91 5.01 -9.27
N PHE A 198 14.34 4.76 -8.07
CA PHE A 198 14.22 3.42 -7.53
C PHE A 198 13.21 2.59 -8.30
N THR A 199 13.59 1.34 -8.61
CA THR A 199 12.65 0.29 -8.97
C THR A 199 12.07 -0.34 -7.70
N TYR A 200 10.97 -1.08 -7.85
CA TYR A 200 10.33 -1.74 -6.71
C TYR A 200 11.30 -2.61 -5.89
N LEU A 201 12.06 -3.49 -6.55
CA LEU A 201 13.01 -4.37 -5.85
C LEU A 201 14.12 -3.60 -5.14
N GLY A 202 14.61 -2.50 -5.76
CA GLY A 202 15.63 -1.67 -5.13
C GLY A 202 15.12 -0.98 -3.87
N LEU A 203 13.92 -0.42 -3.91
CA LEU A 203 13.30 0.24 -2.75
C LEU A 203 12.88 -0.77 -1.67
N GLN A 204 12.30 -1.93 -2.08
CA GLN A 204 11.93 -2.98 -1.15
C GLN A 204 13.12 -3.50 -0.33
N THR A 205 14.29 -3.67 -0.97
CA THR A 205 15.51 -4.11 -0.27
C THR A 205 16.00 -3.10 0.78
N LEU A 206 15.67 -1.82 0.62
CA LEU A 206 15.99 -0.79 1.62
C LEU A 206 14.93 -0.70 2.72
N TYR A 207 13.69 -1.11 2.40
CA TYR A 207 12.56 -1.08 3.33
C TYR A 207 12.59 -2.26 4.32
N ASP A 208 13.00 -3.48 3.86
CA ASP A 208 13.13 -4.71 4.68
C ASP A 208 14.33 -4.63 5.65
#